data_f366d62c1410fc9b8911e79ba6cc1110
#
_entry.id   f366d62c1410fc9b8911e79ba6cc1110
#
_cell.length_a   1.000
_cell.length_b   1.000
_cell.length_c   1.000
_cell.angle_alpha   90.00
_cell.angle_beta   90.00
_cell.angle_gamma   90.00
#
_symmetry.space_group_name_H-M   'P 1'
#
loop_
_entity.id
_entity.type
_entity.pdbx_description
1 polymer ?
#
loop_
_entity_poly.entity_id
_entity_poly.type
_entity_poly.pdbx_seq_one_letter_code
_entity_poly.pdbx_strand_id
1 'polypeptide(L)'
;MPSRLLPSSLLSTAGRIALAVAGTLAATLPGAAQEPATGAIKLELNALQKSEKGCRIAFVVENAMGRDIARAAYEIALFNKEGLVDRLLVLDFQELPNEKTKVRRFDLADADCDAIGRVLINDASACEGDGLEPGDCIARLEATSRSTVTFGK
;
A
#
# COMPACT_ATOMS: atom_id res chain seq x y z
N MET A 1 34.72 -75.12 -47.05
CA MET A 1 35.25 -75.16 -48.46
C MET A 1 34.28 -74.44 -49.38
N PRO A 2 34.70 -73.72 -50.34
CA PRO A 2 35.70 -72.65 -50.42
C PRO A 2 35.00 -71.30 -50.81
N SER A 3 35.59 -70.23 -50.49
CA SER A 3 36.44 -69.35 -51.30
C SER A 3 35.80 -68.34 -52.24
N ARG A 4 36.29 -67.12 -51.99
CA ARG A 4 36.66 -66.12 -53.01
C ARG A 4 35.54 -65.11 -53.39
N LEU A 5 35.77 -63.85 -53.59
CA LEU A 5 36.90 -62.93 -53.78
C LEU A 5 36.25 -61.49 -53.80
N LEU A 6 36.99 -60.51 -53.27
CA LEU A 6 36.84 -59.07 -53.59
C LEU A 6 37.09 -58.79 -55.09
N PRO A 7 36.69 -57.67 -55.69
CA PRO A 7 37.37 -56.41 -55.39
C PRO A 7 36.54 -55.14 -55.54
N SER A 8 37.02 -54.15 -54.86
CA SER A 8 37.26 -52.76 -55.24
C SER A 8 36.39 -52.05 -56.29
N SER A 9 35.81 -50.94 -55.96
CA SER A 9 36.16 -49.70 -56.67
C SER A 9 35.58 -48.49 -55.94
N LEU A 10 36.46 -47.55 -55.72
CA LEU A 10 36.27 -46.14 -55.30
C LEU A 10 35.19 -45.46 -56.15
N LEU A 11 34.37 -44.59 -55.49
CA LEU A 11 34.19 -43.20 -55.95
C LEU A 11 33.66 -42.32 -54.85
N SER A 12 34.45 -41.31 -54.58
CA SER A 12 34.22 -40.15 -53.81
C SER A 12 32.97 -39.39 -54.29
N THR A 13 32.08 -39.03 -53.37
CA THR A 13 31.26 -37.85 -53.59
C THR A 13 31.05 -37.14 -52.25
N ALA A 14 31.65 -35.98 -52.14
CA ALA A 14 31.50 -35.05 -51.02
C ALA A 14 30.07 -34.53 -50.99
N GLY A 15 29.29 -34.96 -49.98
CA GLY A 15 27.99 -34.42 -49.67
C GLY A 15 28.11 -33.47 -48.45
N ARG A 16 28.01 -32.19 -48.72
CA ARG A 16 27.95 -31.14 -47.68
C ARG A 16 26.68 -31.33 -46.85
N ILE A 17 26.84 -31.72 -45.59
CA ILE A 17 25.76 -31.72 -44.62
C ILE A 17 25.68 -30.26 -44.11
N ALA A 18 24.67 -29.53 -44.56
CA ALA A 18 24.31 -28.25 -44.02
C ALA A 18 23.55 -28.50 -42.70
N LEU A 19 24.21 -28.26 -41.57
CA LEU A 19 23.56 -28.22 -40.29
C LEU A 19 22.69 -26.95 -40.24
N ALA A 20 21.38 -27.11 -40.41
CA ALA A 20 20.42 -26.05 -40.12
C ALA A 20 20.25 -25.93 -38.58
N VAL A 21 20.93 -24.97 -37.98
CA VAL A 21 20.70 -24.59 -36.60
C VAL A 21 19.39 -23.78 -36.57
N ALA A 22 18.29 -24.45 -36.22
CA ALA A 22 17.02 -23.77 -35.91
C ALA A 22 17.19 -23.06 -34.57
N GLY A 23 17.54 -21.76 -34.60
CA GLY A 23 17.55 -20.89 -33.44
C GLY A 23 16.12 -20.63 -33.01
N THR A 24 15.67 -21.23 -31.91
CA THR A 24 14.44 -20.87 -31.24
C THR A 24 14.63 -19.48 -30.56
N LEU A 25 14.11 -18.42 -31.19
CA LEU A 25 13.97 -17.12 -30.55
C LEU A 25 12.92 -17.28 -29.44
N ALA A 26 13.40 -17.42 -28.21
CA ALA A 26 12.53 -17.26 -27.03
C ALA A 26 12.14 -15.78 -26.95
N ALA A 27 10.91 -15.45 -27.35
CA ALA A 27 10.34 -14.14 -27.13
C ALA A 27 10.12 -13.95 -25.61
N THR A 28 11.03 -13.25 -24.95
CA THR A 28 10.82 -12.76 -23.58
C THR A 28 9.74 -11.69 -23.64
N LEU A 29 8.52 -12.03 -23.20
CA LEU A 29 7.47 -11.05 -22.94
C LEU A 29 7.98 -10.09 -21.85
N PRO A 30 7.98 -8.77 -22.09
CA PRO A 30 8.26 -7.83 -21.04
C PRO A 30 7.18 -8.04 -19.96
N GLY A 31 7.58 -8.47 -18.76
CA GLY A 31 6.73 -8.45 -17.60
C GLY A 31 6.24 -7.02 -17.42
N ALA A 32 4.93 -6.80 -17.47
CA ALA A 32 4.35 -5.51 -17.11
C ALA A 32 4.79 -5.24 -15.67
N ALA A 33 5.76 -4.34 -15.50
CA ALA A 33 6.05 -3.75 -14.21
C ALA A 33 4.74 -3.08 -13.77
N GLN A 34 4.08 -3.62 -12.75
CA GLN A 34 2.97 -2.93 -12.10
C GLN A 34 3.55 -1.62 -11.58
N GLU A 35 3.13 -0.50 -12.17
CA GLU A 35 3.42 0.81 -11.62
C GLU A 35 2.96 0.79 -10.16
N PRO A 36 3.81 1.19 -9.20
CA PRO A 36 3.38 1.32 -7.82
C PRO A 36 2.18 2.26 -7.82
N ALA A 37 1.08 1.81 -7.25
CA ALA A 37 -0.14 2.60 -7.18
C ALA A 37 0.17 3.93 -6.51
N THR A 38 0.11 5.01 -7.29
CA THR A 38 0.57 6.36 -6.94
C THR A 38 -0.45 7.13 -6.10
N GLY A 39 -1.32 6.47 -5.36
CA GLY A 39 -2.34 7.11 -4.55
C GLY A 39 -2.00 7.17 -3.08
N ALA A 40 -2.55 8.16 -2.39
CA ALA A 40 -2.40 8.36 -0.94
C ALA A 40 -3.74 8.61 -0.26
N ILE A 41 -3.79 8.32 1.05
CA ILE A 41 -4.83 8.84 1.95
C ILE A 41 -4.21 10.01 2.69
N LYS A 42 -4.67 11.24 2.41
CA LYS A 42 -4.20 12.42 3.10
C LYS A 42 -5.07 12.64 4.33
N LEU A 43 -4.46 12.62 5.49
CA LEU A 43 -5.13 12.79 6.78
C LEU A 43 -4.54 13.98 7.51
N GLU A 44 -5.35 15.01 7.68
CA GLU A 44 -4.96 16.23 8.40
C GLU A 44 -5.64 16.28 9.76
N LEU A 45 -4.86 16.38 10.82
CA LEU A 45 -5.36 16.78 12.14
C LEU A 45 -5.69 18.28 12.09
N ASN A 46 -6.98 18.60 11.96
CA ASN A 46 -7.43 19.97 11.71
C ASN A 46 -7.62 20.77 13.00
N ALA A 47 -8.28 20.19 14.00
CA ALA A 47 -8.55 20.89 15.27
C ALA A 47 -8.77 19.94 16.44
N LEU A 48 -8.44 20.42 17.64
CA LEU A 48 -8.90 19.89 18.91
C LEU A 48 -9.75 20.96 19.59
N GLN A 49 -10.94 20.58 20.07
CA GLN A 49 -11.90 21.50 20.68
C GLN A 49 -12.51 20.88 21.93
N LYS A 50 -12.56 21.63 23.02
CA LYS A 50 -13.26 21.19 24.22
C LYS A 50 -14.73 20.93 23.93
N SER A 51 -15.26 19.85 24.45
CA SER A 51 -16.66 19.45 24.30
C SER A 51 -17.23 19.06 25.68
N GLU A 52 -18.53 18.92 25.77
CA GLU A 52 -19.19 18.46 27.00
C GLU A 52 -18.76 17.05 27.42
N LYS A 53 -18.26 16.24 26.47
CA LYS A 53 -17.81 14.87 26.73
C LYS A 53 -16.32 14.75 26.99
N GLY A 54 -15.56 15.81 26.77
CA GLY A 54 -14.12 15.82 26.88
C GLY A 54 -13.46 16.60 25.74
N CYS A 55 -12.68 15.94 24.87
CA CYS A 55 -12.01 16.58 23.73
C CYS A 55 -12.61 16.09 22.41
N ARG A 56 -13.06 17.02 21.57
CA ARG A 56 -13.46 16.72 20.19
C ARG A 56 -12.27 16.94 19.27
N ILE A 57 -11.89 15.88 18.56
CA ILE A 57 -10.85 15.91 17.54
C ILE A 57 -11.49 15.92 16.16
N ALA A 58 -11.02 16.81 15.28
CA ALA A 58 -11.49 16.93 13.91
C ALA A 58 -10.37 16.61 12.94
N PHE A 59 -10.68 15.76 11.96
CA PHE A 59 -9.81 15.42 10.85
C PHE A 59 -10.43 15.84 9.53
N VAL A 60 -9.57 16.27 8.60
CA VAL A 60 -9.88 16.37 7.18
C VAL A 60 -9.18 15.20 6.50
N VAL A 61 -9.94 14.39 5.78
CA VAL A 61 -9.41 13.21 5.08
C VAL A 61 -9.76 13.29 3.61
N GLU A 62 -8.76 13.09 2.74
CA GLU A 62 -8.91 12.99 1.29
C GLU A 62 -8.44 11.60 0.84
N ASN A 63 -9.31 10.89 0.14
CA ASN A 63 -8.92 9.64 -0.51
C ASN A 63 -8.46 9.93 -1.93
N ALA A 64 -7.16 9.82 -2.19
CA ALA A 64 -6.55 9.92 -3.51
C ALA A 64 -5.95 8.57 -3.96
N MET A 65 -6.51 7.44 -3.50
CA MET A 65 -6.00 6.09 -3.78
C MET A 65 -6.34 5.58 -5.19
N GLY A 66 -7.15 6.33 -5.96
CA GLY A 66 -7.63 5.90 -7.27
C GLY A 66 -8.77 4.88 -7.21
N ARG A 67 -9.30 4.59 -6.03
CA ARG A 67 -10.41 3.66 -5.78
C ARG A 67 -11.16 4.01 -4.52
N ASP A 68 -12.39 3.54 -4.40
CA ASP A 68 -13.20 3.72 -3.20
C ASP A 68 -12.66 2.87 -2.04
N ILE A 69 -12.66 3.45 -0.85
CA ILE A 69 -12.43 2.74 0.40
C ILE A 69 -13.79 2.59 1.06
N ALA A 70 -14.28 1.35 1.19
CA ALA A 70 -15.57 1.05 1.79
C ALA A 70 -15.55 1.30 3.31
N ARG A 71 -14.40 1.06 3.95
CA ARG A 71 -14.18 1.36 5.36
C ARG A 71 -12.69 1.56 5.65
N ALA A 72 -12.37 2.65 6.31
CA ALA A 72 -11.05 2.89 6.90
C ALA A 72 -11.20 3.15 8.40
N ALA A 73 -10.44 2.45 9.23
CA ALA A 73 -10.36 2.69 10.66
C ALA A 73 -8.90 2.62 11.11
N TYR A 74 -8.53 3.52 12.02
CA TYR A 74 -7.17 3.61 12.52
C TYR A 74 -7.11 3.47 14.03
N GLU A 75 -6.15 2.72 14.50
CA GLU A 75 -5.73 2.74 15.90
C GLU A 75 -4.88 3.98 16.13
N ILE A 76 -5.29 4.78 17.11
CA ILE A 76 -4.67 6.05 17.49
C ILE A 76 -4.07 5.91 18.89
N ALA A 77 -2.82 6.32 19.04
CA ALA A 77 -2.21 6.52 20.34
C ALA A 77 -2.20 8.02 20.69
N LEU A 78 -2.76 8.37 21.82
CA LEU A 78 -2.67 9.71 22.41
C LEU A 78 -1.52 9.76 23.40
N PHE A 79 -0.70 10.80 23.30
CA PHE A 79 0.38 11.08 24.24
C PHE A 79 0.09 12.41 24.95
N ASN A 80 0.41 12.45 26.22
CA ASN A 80 0.38 13.70 26.99
C ASN A 80 1.58 14.61 26.60
N LYS A 81 1.66 15.79 27.22
CA LYS A 81 2.73 16.77 26.95
C LYS A 81 4.10 16.30 27.42
N GLU A 82 4.16 15.36 28.35
CA GLU A 82 5.38 14.73 28.86
C GLU A 82 5.86 13.60 27.94
N GLY A 83 5.11 13.28 26.87
CA GLY A 83 5.42 12.23 25.91
C GLY A 83 5.06 10.82 26.37
N LEU A 84 4.27 10.70 27.43
CA LEU A 84 3.76 9.41 27.92
C LEU A 84 2.46 9.06 27.19
N VAL A 85 2.29 7.77 26.86
CA VAL A 85 1.05 7.27 26.28
C VAL A 85 -0.08 7.42 27.30
N ASP A 86 -1.12 8.17 26.93
CA ASP A 86 -2.33 8.31 27.72
C ASP A 86 -3.30 7.15 27.44
N ARG A 87 -3.60 6.91 26.16
CA ARG A 87 -4.51 5.83 25.73
C ARG A 87 -4.35 5.45 24.27
N LEU A 88 -4.83 4.25 23.94
CA LEU A 88 -5.08 3.81 22.57
C LEU A 88 -6.58 3.72 22.35
N LEU A 89 -7.02 4.06 21.14
CA LEU A 89 -8.42 3.98 20.73
C LEU A 89 -8.51 3.76 19.22
N VAL A 90 -9.62 3.22 18.75
CA VAL A 90 -9.88 3.07 17.31
C VAL A 90 -10.86 4.15 16.87
N LEU A 91 -10.48 4.91 15.83
CA LEU A 91 -11.33 5.88 15.16
C LEU A 91 -11.76 5.31 13.80
N ASP A 92 -13.07 5.15 13.62
CA ASP A 92 -13.66 4.66 12.38
C ASP A 92 -14.01 5.85 11.46
N PHE A 93 -13.24 5.99 10.39
CA PHE A 93 -13.45 7.02 9.36
C PHE A 93 -14.54 6.65 8.38
N GLN A 94 -15.08 5.42 8.47
CA GLN A 94 -16.14 4.91 7.61
C GLN A 94 -15.70 4.86 6.13
N GLU A 95 -16.66 5.04 5.21
CA GLU A 95 -16.37 5.08 3.79
C GLU A 95 -15.64 6.35 3.37
N LEU A 96 -14.65 6.19 2.51
CA LEU A 96 -13.88 7.27 1.90
C LEU A 96 -13.92 7.08 0.37
N PRO A 97 -14.90 7.67 -0.33
CA PRO A 97 -14.97 7.58 -1.78
C PRO A 97 -13.77 8.24 -2.44
N ASN A 98 -13.36 7.70 -3.59
CA ASN A 98 -12.22 8.21 -4.33
C ASN A 98 -12.38 9.69 -4.71
N GLU A 99 -11.29 10.44 -4.65
CA GLU A 99 -11.23 11.88 -4.96
C GLU A 99 -12.19 12.75 -4.12
N LYS A 100 -12.62 12.23 -2.96
CA LYS A 100 -13.46 12.98 -2.03
C LYS A 100 -12.71 13.38 -0.78
N THR A 101 -12.94 14.63 -0.38
CA THR A 101 -12.53 15.14 0.92
C THR A 101 -13.70 15.06 1.89
N LYS A 102 -13.47 14.50 3.07
CA LYS A 102 -14.45 14.40 4.15
C LYS A 102 -13.90 15.00 5.44
N VAL A 103 -14.79 15.54 6.26
CA VAL A 103 -14.48 15.93 7.62
C VAL A 103 -15.04 14.88 8.56
N ARG A 104 -14.19 14.34 9.43
CA ARG A 104 -14.57 13.38 10.47
C ARG A 104 -14.29 14.00 11.85
N ARG A 105 -15.24 13.88 12.75
CA ARG A 105 -15.14 14.40 14.13
C ARG A 105 -15.41 13.27 15.11
N PHE A 106 -14.58 13.20 16.13
CA PHE A 106 -14.66 12.18 17.17
C PHE A 106 -14.64 12.86 18.53
N ASP A 107 -15.59 12.52 19.40
CA ASP A 107 -15.60 12.94 20.78
C ASP A 107 -14.79 11.94 21.61
N LEU A 108 -13.67 12.38 22.13
CA LEU A 108 -12.81 11.58 23.02
C LEU A 108 -13.30 11.80 24.44
N ALA A 109 -14.09 10.84 24.93
CA ALA A 109 -14.64 10.91 26.29
C ALA A 109 -13.53 11.02 27.33
N ASP A 110 -13.74 11.89 28.32
CA ASP A 110 -12.84 12.10 29.45
C ASP A 110 -11.40 12.51 29.07
N ALA A 111 -11.18 12.96 27.83
CA ALA A 111 -9.89 13.49 27.40
C ALA A 111 -9.85 15.00 27.59
N ASP A 112 -8.74 15.52 28.12
CA ASP A 112 -8.48 16.95 28.15
C ASP A 112 -7.69 17.35 26.89
N CYS A 113 -8.30 18.18 26.03
CA CYS A 113 -7.62 18.69 24.83
C CYS A 113 -6.29 19.37 25.14
N ASP A 114 -6.21 20.08 26.25
CA ASP A 114 -5.00 20.82 26.62
C ASP A 114 -3.88 19.91 27.13
N ALA A 115 -4.20 18.69 27.53
CA ALA A 115 -3.21 17.70 27.96
C ALA A 115 -2.61 16.90 26.78
N ILE A 116 -3.26 16.90 25.60
CA ILE A 116 -2.78 16.16 24.45
C ILE A 116 -1.57 16.87 23.83
N GLY A 117 -0.41 16.20 23.85
CA GLY A 117 0.84 16.68 23.23
C GLY A 117 1.09 16.10 21.84
N ARG A 118 0.67 14.85 21.61
CA ARG A 118 0.86 14.17 20.34
C ARG A 118 -0.29 13.19 20.05
N VAL A 119 -0.62 13.08 18.77
CA VAL A 119 -1.53 12.05 18.21
C VAL A 119 -0.72 11.22 17.23
N LEU A 120 -0.67 9.91 17.42
CA LEU A 120 0.04 8.99 16.54
C LEU A 120 -0.97 8.03 15.88
N ILE A 121 -0.90 7.89 14.58
CA ILE A 121 -1.55 6.77 13.89
C ILE A 121 -0.66 5.54 14.09
N ASN A 122 -1.11 4.64 14.96
CA ASN A 122 -0.35 3.45 15.32
C ASN A 122 -0.46 2.36 14.25
N ASP A 123 -1.69 2.12 13.76
CA ASP A 123 -1.94 1.14 12.69
C ASP A 123 -3.30 1.42 12.02
N ALA A 124 -3.56 0.76 10.87
CA ALA A 124 -4.88 0.66 10.28
C ALA A 124 -5.58 -0.59 10.79
N SER A 125 -6.63 -0.42 11.58
CA SER A 125 -7.45 -1.53 12.11
C SER A 125 -8.50 -2.03 11.12
N ALA A 126 -8.84 -1.22 10.10
CA ALA A 126 -9.62 -1.63 8.95
C ALA A 126 -9.19 -0.87 7.69
N CYS A 127 -9.10 -1.59 6.57
CA CYS A 127 -8.85 -1.06 5.24
C CYS A 127 -9.61 -1.96 4.26
N GLU A 128 -10.85 -1.60 3.96
CA GLU A 128 -11.78 -2.42 3.19
C GLU A 128 -12.16 -1.71 1.89
N GLY A 129 -12.13 -2.43 0.77
CA GLY A 129 -12.48 -1.93 -0.55
C GLY A 129 -11.99 -2.87 -1.65
N ASP A 130 -12.55 -2.73 -2.85
CA ASP A 130 -12.18 -3.60 -3.97
C ASP A 130 -10.71 -3.39 -4.38
N GLY A 131 -9.94 -4.49 -4.32
CA GLY A 131 -8.53 -4.49 -4.68
C GLY A 131 -7.64 -3.73 -3.69
N LEU A 132 -8.07 -3.55 -2.44
CA LEU A 132 -7.25 -3.07 -1.34
C LEU A 132 -6.76 -4.24 -0.49
N GLU A 133 -5.50 -4.15 -0.09
CA GLU A 133 -4.93 -5.03 0.93
C GLU A 133 -5.03 -4.38 2.33
N PRO A 134 -5.12 -5.15 3.42
CA PRO A 134 -5.26 -4.59 4.78
C PRO A 134 -4.21 -3.55 5.14
N GLY A 135 -2.98 -3.68 4.65
CA GLY A 135 -1.88 -2.75 4.91
C GLY A 135 -1.85 -1.49 4.05
N ASP A 136 -2.68 -1.39 3.00
CA ASP A 136 -2.64 -0.26 2.07
C ASP A 136 -2.97 1.07 2.75
N CYS A 137 -3.94 1.08 3.66
CA CYS A 137 -4.38 2.30 4.32
C CYS A 137 -3.32 2.91 5.24
N ILE A 138 -2.44 2.10 5.85
CA ILE A 138 -1.34 2.64 6.66
C ILE A 138 -0.10 2.90 5.82
N ALA A 139 0.20 2.06 4.83
CA ALA A 139 1.37 2.22 3.98
C ALA A 139 1.32 3.52 3.17
N ARG A 140 0.14 3.89 2.70
CA ARG A 140 -0.10 5.06 1.84
C ARG A 140 -0.70 6.25 2.57
N LEU A 141 -0.66 6.24 3.90
CA LEU A 141 -1.15 7.35 4.71
C LEU A 141 -0.13 8.49 4.73
N GLU A 142 -0.57 9.69 4.40
CA GLU A 142 0.13 10.96 4.56
C GLU A 142 -0.54 11.76 5.67
N ALA A 143 0.16 11.97 6.77
CA ALA A 143 -0.37 12.64 7.95
C ALA A 143 0.19 14.05 8.09
N THR A 144 -0.68 15.03 8.29
CA THR A 144 -0.32 16.45 8.50
C THR A 144 -1.12 17.04 9.66
N SER A 145 -0.65 18.14 10.25
CA SER A 145 -1.35 18.84 11.33
C SER A 145 -1.48 20.34 11.03
N ARG A 146 -2.66 20.89 11.30
CA ARG A 146 -2.90 22.33 11.40
C ARG A 146 -2.97 22.80 12.85
N SER A 147 -3.02 21.88 13.79
CA SER A 147 -3.02 22.20 15.21
C SER A 147 -1.59 22.35 15.75
N THR A 148 -1.46 22.79 17.00
CA THR A 148 -0.18 22.80 17.71
C THR A 148 0.23 21.42 18.22
N VAL A 149 -0.67 20.42 18.11
CA VAL A 149 -0.42 19.04 18.52
C VAL A 149 0.34 18.32 17.41
N THR A 150 1.41 17.62 17.76
CA THR A 150 2.16 16.80 16.81
C THR A 150 1.28 15.65 16.31
N PHE A 151 1.27 15.42 14.99
CA PHE A 151 0.49 14.35 14.37
C PHE A 151 1.33 13.64 13.31
N GLY A 152 1.23 12.30 13.27
CA GLY A 152 1.97 11.48 12.31
C GLY A 152 1.69 9.99 12.49
N LYS A 153 2.44 9.17 11.76
CA LYS A 153 2.51 7.71 11.87
C LYS A 153 3.94 7.27 12.15
#